data_0982592b0d2f56663eccb690035b72af
#
_entry.id   0982592b0d2f56663eccb690035b72af
#
_cell.length_a   1.000
_cell.length_b   1.000
_cell.length_c   1.000
_cell.angle_alpha   90.00
_cell.angle_beta   90.00
_cell.angle_gamma   90.00
#
_symmetry.space_group_name_H-M   'P 1'
#
loop_
_entity.id
_entity.type
_entity.pdbx_description
1 polymer ?
#
loop_
_entity_poly.entity_id
_entity_poly.type
_entity_poly.pdbx_seq_one_letter_code
_entity_poly.pdbx_strand_id
1 'polypeptide(L)'
;MSEPYYQDDRVTLYLGDCLEVTEWLEGDVLVTDPPYGVKWSTGGMSNARVALVETIKGDEDIDARDSVLEAWGDRPAVVFGSWKVDRPKDTKHRLIWHKKANIPGMRSTPWYSADEEIYILGKGFGGKPEQNVLVTTDRRDGAYGEVARLGHPTPKPVGLMERLIAKCPEGVIVDPFAGSGATLLAARNLGRTAIGVEIEEKYCELIANRLSQQAFIFEEALV
;
A
#
# COMPACT_ATOMS: atom_id res chain seq x y z
N MET A 1 -2.97 -1.55 24.90
CA MET A 1 -2.66 -2.35 23.68
C MET A 1 -3.99 -2.79 23.10
N SER A 2 -4.17 -2.52 21.82
CA SER A 2 -5.39 -2.89 21.08
C SER A 2 -5.40 -4.40 20.84
N GLU A 3 -6.57 -5.01 20.79
CA GLU A 3 -6.69 -6.42 20.42
C GLU A 3 -6.53 -6.56 18.89
N PRO A 4 -5.67 -7.45 18.38
CA PRO A 4 -5.53 -7.66 16.94
C PRO A 4 -6.82 -8.17 16.31
N TYR A 5 -7.18 -7.64 15.14
CA TYR A 5 -8.25 -8.18 14.30
C TYR A 5 -7.86 -9.53 13.67
N TYR A 6 -6.59 -9.66 13.28
CA TYR A 6 -5.98 -10.90 12.77
C TYR A 6 -4.53 -10.98 13.24
N GLN A 7 -4.09 -12.20 13.58
CA GLN A 7 -2.70 -12.46 13.92
C GLN A 7 -2.31 -13.88 13.51
N ASP A 8 -1.14 -14.01 12.89
CA ASP A 8 -0.44 -15.28 12.71
C ASP A 8 1.03 -15.16 13.17
N ASP A 9 1.89 -16.08 12.77
CA ASP A 9 3.30 -16.09 13.16
C ASP A 9 4.14 -14.93 12.58
N ARG A 10 3.63 -14.22 11.57
CA ARG A 10 4.34 -13.15 10.86
C ARG A 10 3.58 -11.85 10.74
N VAL A 11 2.28 -11.88 10.74
CA VAL A 11 1.46 -10.69 10.47
C VAL A 11 0.51 -10.43 11.61
N THR A 12 0.50 -9.18 12.09
CA THR A 12 -0.51 -8.66 13.01
C THR A 12 -1.26 -7.53 12.33
N LEU A 13 -2.59 -7.60 12.33
CA LEU A 13 -3.47 -6.59 11.74
C LEU A 13 -4.40 -6.04 12.81
N TYR A 14 -4.50 -4.73 12.88
CA TYR A 14 -5.43 -4.04 13.77
C TYR A 14 -6.53 -3.33 12.98
N LEU A 15 -7.75 -3.36 13.50
CA LEU A 15 -8.86 -2.54 13.01
C LEU A 15 -8.89 -1.24 13.81
N GLY A 16 -8.80 -0.11 13.14
CA GLY A 16 -8.92 1.20 13.77
C GLY A 16 -8.24 2.33 13.01
N ASP A 17 -8.29 3.51 13.60
CA ASP A 17 -7.55 4.67 13.10
C ASP A 17 -6.07 4.55 13.51
N CYS A 18 -5.15 4.66 12.56
CA CYS A 18 -3.72 4.55 12.82
C CYS A 18 -3.15 5.68 13.70
N LEU A 19 -3.89 6.75 13.91
CA LEU A 19 -3.52 7.80 14.87
C LEU A 19 -3.93 7.44 16.32
N GLU A 20 -4.85 6.49 16.49
CA GLU A 20 -5.28 5.97 17.80
C GLU A 20 -4.63 4.61 18.09
N VAL A 21 -4.55 3.73 17.11
CA VAL A 21 -3.88 2.43 17.17
C VAL A 21 -2.41 2.64 16.86
N THR A 22 -1.56 2.66 17.90
CA THR A 22 -0.15 3.06 17.77
C THR A 22 0.85 1.90 17.78
N GLU A 23 0.37 0.66 17.82
CA GLU A 23 1.20 -0.55 17.86
C GLU A 23 2.12 -0.70 16.62
N TRP A 24 1.76 -0.09 15.49
CA TRP A 24 2.62 -0.04 14.32
C TRP A 24 3.91 0.77 14.53
N LEU A 25 3.96 1.67 15.53
CA LEU A 25 5.16 2.43 15.87
C LEU A 25 6.28 1.54 16.45
N GLU A 26 5.97 0.32 16.85
CA GLU A 26 6.96 -0.67 17.33
C GLU A 26 7.79 -1.28 16.19
N GLY A 27 7.41 -1.05 14.92
CA GLY A 27 8.14 -1.58 13.78
C GLY A 27 9.40 -0.81 13.41
N ASP A 28 10.11 -1.31 12.41
CA ASP A 28 11.43 -0.81 12.00
C ASP A 28 11.41 -0.06 10.67
N VAL A 29 10.52 -0.45 9.76
CA VAL A 29 10.44 0.09 8.39
C VAL A 29 9.00 0.36 8.00
N LEU A 30 8.69 1.60 7.69
CA LEU A 30 7.40 2.01 7.16
C LEU A 30 7.32 1.75 5.65
N VAL A 31 6.31 1.03 5.19
CA VAL A 31 6.02 0.84 3.75
C VAL A 31 4.53 1.02 3.56
N THR A 32 4.10 2.17 3.02
CA THR A 32 2.70 2.57 3.12
C THR A 32 2.20 3.36 1.93
N ASP A 33 0.89 3.26 1.67
CA ASP A 33 0.13 3.98 0.65
C ASP A 33 -0.97 4.82 1.31
N PRO A 34 -0.60 5.97 1.91
CA PRO A 34 -1.56 6.84 2.59
C PRO A 34 -2.53 7.49 1.61
N PRO A 35 -3.69 7.99 2.06
CA PRO A 35 -4.54 8.88 1.29
C PRO A 35 -3.76 10.08 0.75
N TYR A 36 -4.01 10.46 -0.52
CA TYR A 36 -3.23 11.53 -1.20
C TYR A 36 -3.85 12.92 -1.11
N GLY A 37 -5.04 13.07 -0.50
CA GLY A 37 -5.77 14.33 -0.48
C GLY A 37 -6.28 14.77 -1.85
N VAL A 38 -6.45 13.85 -2.79
CA VAL A 38 -6.89 14.13 -4.16
C VAL A 38 -8.40 13.95 -4.36
N LYS A 39 -9.14 13.63 -3.29
CA LYS A 39 -10.59 13.38 -3.29
C LYS A 39 -10.98 12.35 -4.35
N TRP A 40 -10.25 11.25 -4.38
CA TRP A 40 -10.48 10.19 -5.35
C TRP A 40 -11.90 9.62 -5.22
N SER A 41 -12.58 9.45 -6.36
CA SER A 41 -13.90 8.82 -6.43
C SER A 41 -14.11 8.06 -7.73
N THR A 42 -14.91 7.00 -7.69
CA THR A 42 -15.31 6.23 -8.88
C THR A 42 -16.28 6.97 -9.80
N GLY A 43 -16.77 8.14 -9.43
CA GLY A 43 -17.84 8.88 -10.10
C GLY A 43 -17.58 9.36 -11.55
N GLY A 44 -16.41 9.08 -12.13
CA GLY A 44 -16.06 9.43 -13.51
C GLY A 44 -16.20 8.30 -14.55
N MET A 45 -16.56 7.09 -14.16
CA MET A 45 -16.71 5.94 -15.08
C MET A 45 -18.18 5.68 -15.42
N SER A 46 -18.70 6.38 -16.42
CA SER A 46 -20.10 6.41 -16.81
C SER A 46 -20.56 5.21 -17.66
N ASN A 47 -20.24 3.98 -17.33
CA ASN A 47 -20.82 2.82 -18.05
C ASN A 47 -21.04 1.56 -17.20
N ALA A 48 -20.93 1.61 -15.89
CA ALA A 48 -21.28 0.50 -15.01
C ALA A 48 -22.66 0.73 -14.40
N ARG A 49 -23.56 -0.23 -14.59
CA ARG A 49 -24.87 -0.28 -13.92
C ARG A 49 -24.63 -0.26 -12.41
N VAL A 50 -25.06 0.83 -11.74
CA VAL A 50 -25.11 0.95 -10.28
C VAL A 50 -23.75 0.69 -9.60
N ALA A 51 -22.76 1.51 -9.87
CA ALA A 51 -21.61 1.61 -8.98
C ALA A 51 -21.98 2.63 -7.88
N LEU A 52 -22.04 2.19 -6.64
CA LEU A 52 -21.93 3.10 -5.50
C LEU A 52 -20.66 3.93 -5.72
N VAL A 53 -20.76 5.24 -5.57
CA VAL A 53 -19.58 6.11 -5.63
C VAL A 53 -18.73 5.75 -4.42
N GLU A 54 -17.66 5.00 -4.64
CA GLU A 54 -16.69 4.72 -3.59
C GLU A 54 -15.71 5.88 -3.49
N THR A 55 -15.47 6.33 -2.28
CA THR A 55 -14.46 7.31 -1.91
C THR A 55 -13.47 6.66 -0.96
N ILE A 56 -12.24 7.15 -0.94
CA ILE A 56 -11.24 6.72 0.03
C ILE A 56 -11.47 7.55 1.30
N LYS A 57 -11.59 6.88 2.44
CA LYS A 57 -11.77 7.56 3.74
C LYS A 57 -10.48 8.31 4.10
N GLY A 58 -10.63 9.58 4.48
CA GLY A 58 -9.47 10.42 4.83
C GLY A 58 -8.71 11.01 3.62
N ASP A 59 -9.26 10.93 2.38
CA ASP A 59 -8.61 11.47 1.18
C ASP A 59 -9.01 12.94 0.89
N GLU A 60 -9.40 13.69 1.92
CA GLU A 60 -9.71 15.13 1.80
C GLU A 60 -8.45 15.99 1.71
N ASP A 61 -7.39 15.59 2.40
CA ASP A 61 -6.09 16.28 2.50
C ASP A 61 -4.95 15.28 2.76
N ILE A 62 -3.76 15.80 3.10
CA ILE A 62 -2.56 14.99 3.39
C ILE A 62 -2.24 14.93 4.89
N ASP A 63 -3.13 15.40 5.75
CA ASP A 63 -2.85 15.55 7.18
C ASP A 63 -2.61 14.21 7.86
N ALA A 64 -3.36 13.16 7.49
CA ALA A 64 -3.16 11.81 8.00
C ALA A 64 -1.76 11.26 7.67
N ARG A 65 -1.31 11.44 6.39
CA ARG A 65 0.05 11.09 5.97
C ARG A 65 1.10 11.82 6.78
N ASP A 66 0.95 13.13 6.91
CA ASP A 66 1.95 13.97 7.56
C ASP A 66 2.02 13.69 9.07
N SER A 67 0.88 13.43 9.72
CA SER A 67 0.83 13.01 11.13
C SER A 67 1.51 11.66 11.36
N VAL A 68 1.29 10.68 10.49
CA VAL A 68 1.96 9.39 10.53
C VAL A 68 3.47 9.55 10.35
N LEU A 69 3.92 10.38 9.39
CA LEU A 69 5.34 10.60 9.16
C LEU A 69 6.01 11.38 10.30
N GLU A 70 5.31 12.32 10.93
CA GLU A 70 5.79 13.02 12.12
C GLU A 70 5.99 12.03 13.30
N ALA A 71 5.01 11.17 13.56
CA ALA A 71 5.11 10.13 14.59
C ALA A 71 6.20 9.10 14.26
N TRP A 72 6.41 8.80 12.96
CA TRP A 72 7.43 7.85 12.51
C TRP A 72 8.86 8.40 12.68
N GLY A 73 9.08 9.70 12.46
CA GLY A 73 10.37 10.35 12.59
C GLY A 73 11.35 9.97 11.46
N ASP A 74 12.65 9.92 11.78
CA ASP A 74 13.74 9.74 10.81
C ASP A 74 14.00 8.28 10.40
N ARG A 75 13.16 7.34 10.84
CA ARG A 75 13.29 5.91 10.52
C ARG A 75 13.08 5.64 9.02
N PRO A 76 13.55 4.50 8.49
CA PRO A 76 13.36 4.14 7.09
C PRO A 76 11.89 4.11 6.69
N ALA A 77 11.55 4.76 5.56
CA ALA A 77 10.19 4.74 5.04
C ALA A 77 10.16 4.70 3.51
N VAL A 78 9.17 3.96 2.99
CA VAL A 78 8.74 3.91 1.59
C VAL A 78 7.30 4.39 1.56
N VAL A 79 7.04 5.54 0.97
CA VAL A 79 5.74 6.21 1.02
C VAL A 79 5.25 6.49 -0.40
N PHE A 80 4.10 5.95 -0.75
CA PHE A 80 3.45 6.29 -2.00
C PHE A 80 2.88 7.70 -1.96
N GLY A 81 2.77 8.32 -3.12
CA GLY A 81 2.26 9.67 -3.22
C GLY A 81 1.96 10.11 -4.65
N SER A 82 1.61 11.38 -4.78
CA SER A 82 1.21 12.00 -6.03
C SER A 82 1.95 13.31 -6.25
N TRP A 83 2.31 13.59 -7.50
CA TRP A 83 2.88 14.89 -7.91
C TRP A 83 1.94 16.09 -7.68
N LYS A 84 0.66 15.81 -7.40
CA LYS A 84 -0.39 16.85 -7.19
C LYS A 84 -0.36 17.48 -5.81
N VAL A 85 0.36 16.88 -4.88
CA VAL A 85 0.46 17.33 -3.49
C VAL A 85 1.93 17.43 -3.09
N ASP A 86 2.17 18.16 -2.01
CA ASP A 86 3.54 18.33 -1.51
C ASP A 86 4.16 16.97 -1.13
N ARG A 87 5.43 16.83 -1.46
CA ARG A 87 6.22 15.67 -1.08
C ARG A 87 6.45 15.66 0.42
N PRO A 88 6.57 14.46 1.02
CA PRO A 88 7.03 14.35 2.40
C PRO A 88 8.35 15.10 2.61
N LYS A 89 8.45 15.79 3.74
CA LYS A 89 9.73 16.42 4.16
C LYS A 89 10.80 15.34 4.24
N ASP A 90 12.05 15.74 4.07
CA ASP A 90 13.21 14.84 4.18
C ASP A 90 13.27 13.68 3.20
N THR A 91 12.48 13.74 2.10
CA THR A 91 12.59 12.79 0.99
C THR A 91 14.02 12.70 0.48
N LYS A 92 14.64 11.53 0.58
CA LYS A 92 16.03 11.27 0.15
C LYS A 92 16.10 10.86 -1.31
N HIS A 93 15.07 10.13 -1.79
CA HIS A 93 15.02 9.66 -3.16
C HIS A 93 13.57 9.53 -3.62
N ARG A 94 13.34 9.65 -4.94
CA ARG A 94 12.03 9.48 -5.58
C ARG A 94 12.10 8.36 -6.59
N LEU A 95 11.18 7.42 -6.50
CA LEU A 95 10.92 6.42 -7.51
C LEU A 95 9.63 6.78 -8.27
N ILE A 96 9.51 6.30 -9.49
CA ILE A 96 8.30 6.39 -10.31
C ILE A 96 7.81 4.96 -10.56
N TRP A 97 6.61 4.66 -10.13
CA TRP A 97 5.92 3.44 -10.53
C TRP A 97 5.14 3.69 -11.81
N HIS A 98 5.62 3.15 -12.93
CA HIS A 98 4.93 3.22 -14.21
C HIS A 98 3.95 2.05 -14.36
N LYS A 99 2.67 2.38 -14.45
CA LYS A 99 1.57 1.44 -14.67
C LYS A 99 1.44 1.17 -16.17
N LYS A 100 1.78 -0.02 -16.66
CA LYS A 100 1.58 -0.39 -18.08
C LYS A 100 0.10 -0.62 -18.42
N ALA A 101 -0.82 0.15 -17.90
CA ALA A 101 -2.23 0.04 -18.24
C ALA A 101 -2.60 1.10 -19.29
N ASN A 102 -3.24 0.67 -20.37
CA ASN A 102 -4.01 1.59 -21.20
C ASN A 102 -5.23 2.01 -20.36
N ILE A 103 -5.11 3.11 -19.65
CA ILE A 103 -6.22 3.69 -18.89
C ILE A 103 -7.00 4.59 -19.87
N PRO A 104 -8.15 4.17 -20.40
CA PRO A 104 -9.02 5.08 -21.12
C PRO A 104 -9.62 6.04 -20.08
N GLY A 105 -9.17 7.26 -20.03
CA GLY A 105 -9.75 8.20 -19.10
C GLY A 105 -9.12 9.58 -19.22
N MET A 106 -9.89 10.58 -18.95
CA MET A 106 -9.64 12.02 -19.01
C MET A 106 -9.33 12.57 -20.41
N ARG A 107 -10.39 12.96 -21.06
CA ARG A 107 -10.36 13.66 -22.35
C ARG A 107 -9.95 15.14 -22.25
N SER A 108 -9.50 15.60 -21.07
CA SER A 108 -9.09 16.98 -20.88
C SER A 108 -7.67 17.28 -21.37
N THR A 109 -6.83 16.25 -21.50
CA THR A 109 -5.47 16.36 -22.03
C THR A 109 -5.15 15.19 -22.96
N PRO A 110 -4.22 15.36 -23.92
CA PRO A 110 -3.81 14.27 -24.82
C PRO A 110 -2.86 13.26 -24.15
N TRP A 111 -2.53 13.42 -22.89
CA TRP A 111 -1.65 12.53 -22.13
C TRP A 111 -2.41 11.84 -20.99
N TYR A 112 -2.17 10.56 -20.82
CA TYR A 112 -2.72 9.77 -19.72
C TYR A 112 -1.73 9.73 -18.55
N SER A 113 -2.21 9.93 -17.32
CA SER A 113 -1.41 9.67 -16.12
C SER A 113 -1.25 8.15 -15.97
N ALA A 114 -0.04 7.66 -16.14
CA ALA A 114 0.29 6.24 -16.08
C ALA A 114 1.31 5.94 -14.97
N ASP A 115 1.48 6.84 -14.03
CA ASP A 115 2.51 6.75 -12.99
C ASP A 115 1.98 7.15 -11.61
N GLU A 116 2.69 6.68 -10.60
CA GLU A 116 2.62 7.17 -9.21
C GLU A 116 4.04 7.43 -8.72
N GLU A 117 4.18 8.38 -7.81
CA GLU A 117 5.44 8.65 -7.14
C GLU A 117 5.58 7.77 -5.89
N ILE A 118 6.82 7.38 -5.57
CA ILE A 118 7.17 6.68 -4.35
C ILE A 118 8.36 7.41 -3.74
N TYR A 119 8.28 7.76 -2.47
CA TYR A 119 9.28 8.52 -1.76
C TYR A 119 10.03 7.63 -0.79
N ILE A 120 11.35 7.76 -0.78
CA ILE A 120 12.25 7.05 0.12
C ILE A 120 12.74 8.03 1.18
N LEU A 121 12.51 7.73 2.45
CA LEU A 121 12.93 8.51 3.60
C LEU A 121 13.84 7.67 4.51
N GLY A 122 14.60 8.34 5.36
CA GLY A 122 15.51 7.66 6.28
C GLY A 122 16.74 7.07 5.59
N LYS A 123 17.28 5.99 6.15
CA LYS A 123 18.54 5.35 5.72
C LYS A 123 18.45 3.81 5.81
N GLY A 124 19.48 3.11 5.34
CA GLY A 124 19.60 1.66 5.51
C GLY A 124 19.09 0.83 4.32
N PHE A 125 18.57 1.46 3.27
CA PHE A 125 18.15 0.78 2.05
C PHE A 125 19.36 0.19 1.32
N GLY A 126 19.20 -1.02 0.75
CA GLY A 126 20.31 -1.74 0.17
C GLY A 126 19.90 -2.68 -0.97
N GLY A 127 20.78 -3.64 -1.27
CA GLY A 127 20.59 -4.64 -2.31
C GLY A 127 21.11 -4.20 -3.69
N LYS A 128 20.81 -4.97 -4.72
CA LYS A 128 21.28 -4.72 -6.09
C LYS A 128 20.69 -3.42 -6.63
N PRO A 129 21.51 -2.49 -7.18
CA PRO A 129 21.02 -1.26 -7.78
C PRO A 129 20.02 -1.50 -8.91
N GLU A 130 18.99 -0.67 -8.97
CA GLU A 130 17.96 -0.67 -10.00
C GLU A 130 17.68 0.75 -10.49
N GLN A 131 17.00 0.85 -11.63
CA GLN A 131 16.50 2.14 -12.09
C GLN A 131 15.38 2.64 -11.17
N ASN A 132 15.28 3.94 -11.01
CA ASN A 132 14.23 4.57 -10.20
C ASN A 132 12.85 4.61 -10.90
N VAL A 133 12.74 4.09 -12.12
CA VAL A 133 11.45 3.86 -12.80
C VAL A 133 11.11 2.37 -12.70
N LEU A 134 10.12 2.08 -11.87
CA LEU A 134 9.62 0.72 -11.65
C LEU A 134 8.48 0.44 -12.60
N VAL A 135 8.59 -0.62 -13.37
CA VAL A 135 7.54 -1.02 -14.32
C VAL A 135 6.95 -2.34 -13.87
N THR A 136 5.64 -2.38 -13.68
CA THR A 136 4.92 -3.65 -13.49
C THR A 136 4.41 -4.14 -14.84
N THR A 137 4.71 -5.40 -15.16
CA THR A 137 4.42 -6.00 -16.48
C THR A 137 3.22 -6.95 -16.47
N ASP A 138 2.75 -7.34 -15.30
CA ASP A 138 1.73 -8.37 -15.19
C ASP A 138 0.32 -7.78 -15.36
N ARG A 139 -0.40 -8.28 -16.38
CA ARG A 139 -1.81 -7.95 -16.59
C ARG A 139 -2.72 -8.54 -15.51
N ARG A 140 -2.27 -9.57 -14.80
CA ARG A 140 -2.99 -10.22 -13.70
C ARG A 140 -2.82 -9.45 -12.39
N ASP A 141 -1.66 -8.77 -12.22
CA ASP A 141 -1.37 -7.85 -11.12
C ASP A 141 -1.70 -6.39 -11.48
N GLY A 142 -2.31 -6.17 -12.63
CA GLY A 142 -2.77 -4.83 -13.02
C GLY A 142 -3.94 -4.39 -12.14
N ALA A 143 -3.90 -3.14 -11.66
CA ALA A 143 -4.87 -2.56 -10.73
C ALA A 143 -6.35 -2.85 -11.08
N TYR A 144 -6.68 -2.97 -12.37
CA TYR A 144 -8.05 -3.29 -12.80
C TYR A 144 -8.49 -4.75 -12.54
N GLY A 145 -7.60 -5.72 -12.70
CA GLY A 145 -7.90 -7.12 -12.40
C GLY A 145 -8.06 -7.34 -10.90
N GLU A 146 -7.25 -6.69 -10.09
CA GLU A 146 -7.32 -6.76 -8.63
C GLU A 146 -8.48 -5.93 -8.06
N VAL A 147 -8.80 -4.75 -8.61
CA VAL A 147 -10.00 -3.98 -8.22
C VAL A 147 -11.25 -4.83 -8.34
N ALA A 148 -11.44 -5.50 -9.49
CA ALA A 148 -12.61 -6.35 -9.71
C ALA A 148 -12.66 -7.56 -8.76
N ARG A 149 -11.50 -8.10 -8.39
CA ARG A 149 -11.39 -9.29 -7.54
C ARG A 149 -11.46 -8.97 -6.05
N LEU A 150 -10.86 -7.85 -5.64
CA LEU A 150 -10.69 -7.51 -4.22
C LEU A 150 -11.73 -6.51 -3.69
N GLY A 151 -12.45 -5.81 -4.58
CA GLY A 151 -13.38 -4.77 -4.18
C GLY A 151 -12.73 -3.54 -3.53
N HIS A 152 -11.39 -3.44 -3.60
CA HIS A 152 -10.66 -2.26 -3.13
C HIS A 152 -10.38 -1.33 -4.32
N PRO A 153 -10.60 0.00 -4.19
CA PRO A 153 -10.57 0.91 -5.33
C PRO A 153 -9.19 1.07 -5.98
N THR A 154 -8.12 0.99 -5.19
CA THR A 154 -6.74 1.24 -5.65
C THR A 154 -5.74 0.24 -5.08
N PRO A 155 -5.92 -1.10 -5.27
CA PRO A 155 -5.00 -2.06 -4.70
C PRO A 155 -3.61 -1.93 -5.34
N LYS A 156 -2.56 -1.95 -4.51
CA LYS A 156 -1.19 -2.02 -5.03
C LYS A 156 -0.84 -3.46 -5.40
N PRO A 157 -0.08 -3.69 -6.49
CA PRO A 157 0.40 -5.04 -6.83
C PRO A 157 1.35 -5.60 -5.76
N VAL A 158 1.10 -6.83 -5.30
CA VAL A 158 1.95 -7.47 -4.28
C VAL A 158 3.40 -7.58 -4.75
N GLY A 159 3.64 -7.93 -6.02
CA GLY A 159 4.99 -8.02 -6.58
C GLY A 159 5.74 -6.67 -6.62
N LEU A 160 5.02 -5.53 -6.72
CA LEU A 160 5.64 -4.22 -6.56
C LEU A 160 6.08 -4.00 -5.12
N MET A 161 5.22 -4.34 -4.15
CA MET A 161 5.54 -4.21 -2.73
C MET A 161 6.71 -5.12 -2.33
N GLU A 162 6.76 -6.35 -2.83
CA GLU A 162 7.90 -7.27 -2.64
C GLU A 162 9.22 -6.66 -3.14
N ARG A 163 9.21 -6.06 -4.34
CA ARG A 163 10.38 -5.41 -4.93
C ARG A 163 10.86 -4.22 -4.09
N LEU A 164 9.96 -3.45 -3.49
CA LEU A 164 10.27 -2.35 -2.59
C LEU A 164 10.80 -2.86 -1.24
N ILE A 165 10.10 -3.81 -0.62
CA ILE A 165 10.46 -4.38 0.68
C ILE A 165 11.81 -5.10 0.62
N ALA A 166 12.15 -5.75 -0.49
CA ALA A 166 13.45 -6.41 -0.68
C ALA A 166 14.65 -5.43 -0.63
N LYS A 167 14.40 -4.11 -0.74
CA LYS A 167 15.43 -3.07 -0.61
C LYS A 167 15.46 -2.42 0.78
N CYS A 168 14.47 -2.71 1.60
CA CYS A 168 14.37 -2.17 2.95
C CYS A 168 15.38 -2.81 3.89
N PRO A 169 15.84 -2.09 4.92
CA PRO A 169 16.65 -2.70 5.97
C PRO A 169 15.86 -3.80 6.70
N GLU A 170 16.58 -4.67 7.41
CA GLU A 170 15.99 -5.73 8.23
C GLU A 170 15.08 -5.15 9.32
N GLY A 171 14.16 -5.98 9.83
CA GLY A 171 13.22 -5.64 10.88
C GLY A 171 11.75 -5.80 10.48
N VAL A 172 10.86 -5.34 11.31
CA VAL A 172 9.41 -5.42 11.16
C VAL A 172 8.92 -4.36 10.16
N ILE A 173 8.18 -4.80 9.14
CA ILE A 173 7.53 -3.89 8.16
C ILE A 173 6.22 -3.38 8.77
N VAL A 174 5.93 -2.10 8.61
CA VAL A 174 4.64 -1.55 9.08
C VAL A 174 3.91 -0.80 7.98
N ASP A 175 2.58 -0.94 7.99
CA ASP A 175 1.68 -0.23 7.09
C ASP A 175 0.44 0.26 7.87
N PRO A 176 0.43 1.54 8.28
CA PRO A 176 -0.71 2.12 9.00
C PRO A 176 -1.93 2.44 8.12
N PHE A 177 -1.83 2.20 6.80
CA PHE A 177 -2.92 2.34 5.83
C PHE A 177 -3.02 1.06 4.98
N ALA A 178 -3.29 -0.07 5.63
CA ALA A 178 -3.10 -1.40 5.03
C ALA A 178 -3.99 -1.67 3.80
N GLY A 179 -5.15 -1.04 3.68
CA GLY A 179 -6.03 -1.10 2.51
C GLY A 179 -6.38 -2.54 2.11
N SER A 180 -5.90 -2.97 0.94
CA SER A 180 -6.08 -4.35 0.47
C SER A 180 -5.07 -5.36 1.05
N GLY A 181 -4.11 -4.92 1.89
CA GLY A 181 -3.10 -5.75 2.52
C GLY A 181 -1.89 -6.10 1.64
N ALA A 182 -1.65 -5.37 0.57
CA ALA A 182 -0.55 -5.68 -0.36
C ALA A 182 0.82 -5.68 0.31
N THR A 183 1.07 -4.72 1.20
CA THR A 183 2.31 -4.62 2.00
C THR A 183 2.49 -5.82 2.92
N LEU A 184 1.43 -6.22 3.64
CA LEU A 184 1.46 -7.31 4.61
C LEU A 184 1.73 -8.65 3.92
N LEU A 185 1.03 -8.89 2.79
CA LEU A 185 1.25 -10.10 1.99
C LEU A 185 2.67 -10.13 1.41
N ALA A 186 3.16 -9.01 0.88
CA ALA A 186 4.50 -8.91 0.32
C ALA A 186 5.58 -9.16 1.39
N ALA A 187 5.44 -8.57 2.58
CA ALA A 187 6.34 -8.80 3.69
C ALA A 187 6.37 -10.29 4.09
N ARG A 188 5.19 -10.91 4.23
CA ARG A 188 5.07 -12.35 4.53
C ARG A 188 5.72 -13.22 3.47
N ASN A 189 5.49 -12.94 2.17
CA ASN A 189 6.10 -13.69 1.05
C ASN A 189 7.63 -13.64 1.10
N LEU A 190 8.20 -12.54 1.59
CA LEU A 190 9.64 -12.36 1.80
C LEU A 190 10.14 -12.91 3.14
N GLY A 191 9.27 -13.58 3.91
CA GLY A 191 9.63 -14.13 5.22
C GLY A 191 9.79 -13.08 6.33
N ARG A 192 9.30 -11.83 6.09
CA ARG A 192 9.36 -10.71 7.04
C ARG A 192 8.13 -10.70 7.96
N THR A 193 8.31 -10.18 9.16
CA THR A 193 7.20 -9.85 10.06
C THR A 193 6.61 -8.50 9.66
N ALA A 194 5.28 -8.37 9.78
CA ALA A 194 4.59 -7.12 9.46
C ALA A 194 3.47 -6.79 10.45
N ILE A 195 3.24 -5.48 10.64
CA ILE A 195 2.13 -4.93 11.41
C ILE A 195 1.33 -4.00 10.50
N GLY A 196 0.02 -4.19 10.42
CA GLY A 196 -0.87 -3.33 9.65
C GLY A 196 -1.96 -2.73 10.51
N VAL A 197 -2.42 -1.54 10.12
CA VAL A 197 -3.65 -0.93 10.64
C VAL A 197 -4.56 -0.61 9.47
N GLU A 198 -5.84 -0.89 9.60
CA GLU A 198 -6.86 -0.59 8.59
C GLU A 198 -8.12 -0.09 9.29
N ILE A 199 -8.68 1.01 8.79
CA ILE A 199 -9.80 1.69 9.42
C ILE A 199 -11.16 1.09 9.04
N GLU A 200 -11.23 0.36 7.91
CA GLU A 200 -12.47 -0.23 7.41
C GLU A 200 -12.48 -1.74 7.64
N GLU A 201 -13.42 -2.22 8.44
CA GLU A 201 -13.55 -3.64 8.81
C GLU A 201 -13.64 -4.58 7.59
N LYS A 202 -14.35 -4.15 6.53
CA LYS A 202 -14.45 -4.92 5.27
C LYS A 202 -13.09 -5.22 4.65
N TYR A 203 -12.12 -4.30 4.78
CA TYR A 203 -10.76 -4.50 4.29
C TYR A 203 -9.92 -5.31 5.28
N CYS A 204 -10.14 -5.18 6.58
CA CYS A 204 -9.55 -6.12 7.56
C CYS A 204 -9.96 -7.55 7.28
N GLU A 205 -11.25 -7.81 7.00
CA GLU A 205 -11.74 -9.13 6.62
C GLU A 205 -11.11 -9.63 5.31
N LEU A 206 -10.99 -8.75 4.31
CA LEU A 206 -10.32 -9.07 3.05
C LEU A 206 -8.86 -9.49 3.29
N ILE A 207 -8.11 -8.73 4.09
CA ILE A 207 -6.71 -9.01 4.42
C ILE A 207 -6.59 -10.36 5.14
N ALA A 208 -7.39 -10.58 6.18
CA ALA A 208 -7.38 -11.83 6.95
C ALA A 208 -7.65 -13.05 6.06
N ASN A 209 -8.63 -12.95 5.14
CA ASN A 209 -8.93 -14.00 4.17
C ASN A 209 -7.76 -14.25 3.21
N ARG A 210 -7.10 -13.21 2.70
CA ARG A 210 -5.93 -13.33 1.81
C ARG A 210 -4.75 -14.00 2.50
N LEU A 211 -4.48 -13.63 3.74
CA LEU A 211 -3.42 -14.21 4.56
C LEU A 211 -3.70 -15.68 4.88
N SER A 212 -4.92 -16.02 5.27
CA SER A 212 -5.31 -17.40 5.58
C SER A 212 -5.23 -18.33 4.37
N GLN A 213 -5.65 -17.87 3.17
CA GLN A 213 -5.58 -18.68 1.94
C GLN A 213 -4.15 -19.02 1.54
N GLN A 214 -3.19 -18.13 1.74
CA GLN A 214 -1.79 -18.42 1.44
C GLN A 214 -1.18 -19.43 2.40
N ALA A 215 -1.61 -19.49 3.67
CA ALA A 215 -1.14 -20.46 4.62
C ALA A 215 -1.42 -21.91 4.17
N PHE A 216 -2.63 -22.17 3.66
CA PHE A 216 -3.02 -23.48 3.14
C PHE A 216 -2.17 -23.95 1.95
N ILE A 217 -1.79 -23.04 1.04
CA ILE A 217 -0.98 -23.39 -0.14
C ILE A 217 0.44 -23.79 0.25
N PHE A 218 1.01 -23.18 1.27
CA PHE A 218 2.35 -23.54 1.77
C PHE A 218 2.37 -24.87 2.53
N GLU A 219 1.32 -25.21 3.27
CA GLU A 219 1.22 -26.51 3.96
C GLU A 219 1.04 -27.65 2.97
N GLU A 220 0.24 -27.51 1.91
CA GLU A 220 0.09 -28.54 0.87
C GLU A 220 1.35 -28.75 0.02
N ALA A 221 2.22 -27.75 -0.11
CA ALA A 221 3.46 -27.85 -0.88
C ALA A 221 4.60 -28.55 -0.09
N LEU A 222 4.42 -28.82 1.20
CA LEU A 222 5.38 -29.48 2.08
C LEU A 222 5.05 -30.97 2.34
N VAL A 223 3.97 -31.49 1.76
CA VAL A 223 3.53 -32.89 1.81
C VAL A 223 3.78 -33.57 0.47
#